data_a25f27a3791df65f5fce1f1a19a1dd27
#
_entry.id   a25f27a3791df65f5fce1f1a19a1dd27
#
_cell.length_a   1.000
_cell.length_b   1.000
_cell.length_c   1.000
_cell.angle_alpha   90.00
_cell.angle_beta   90.00
_cell.angle_gamma   90.00
#
_symmetry.space_group_name_H-M   'P 1'
#
loop_
_entity.id
_entity.type
_entity.pdbx_description
1 polymer ?
#
loop_
_entity_poly.entity_id
_entity_poly.type
_entity_poly.pdbx_seq_one_letter_code
_entity_poly.pdbx_strand_id
1 'polypeptide(L)'
;MKIPNTIWKIRKGKDWFEESASDYFSGKRSLVVSLPGAFTPIWSEMQLPGLEALYDDYKEKGIDEVYCLSVNDSFVMNAWAKEHEIEKVKMIPDGSGEFTRDMDMIVFKPAQNFGFRSWRYAMIVNDMEIEQMIVEPGKNQQGLDDDPYEETKPENILSKLWIQF
;
A
#
# COMPACT_ATOMS: atom_id res chain seq x y z
N MET A 1 -1.93 17.29 5.09
CA MET A 1 -0.47 17.04 5.04
C MET A 1 -0.13 16.41 3.70
N LYS A 2 0.91 16.92 3.07
CA LYS A 2 1.36 16.36 1.80
C LYS A 2 2.14 15.06 2.01
N ILE A 3 2.01 14.13 1.06
CA ILE A 3 2.82 12.92 1.06
C ILE A 3 4.25 13.24 0.57
N PRO A 4 5.24 12.42 0.96
CA PRO A 4 6.60 12.54 0.43
C PRO A 4 6.62 12.35 -1.09
N ASN A 5 7.47 13.09 -1.79
CA ASN A 5 7.64 12.94 -3.24
C ASN A 5 8.81 11.98 -3.54
N THR A 6 8.65 10.74 -3.13
CA THR A 6 9.63 9.66 -3.35
C THR A 6 9.71 9.32 -4.84
N ILE A 7 10.90 8.92 -5.28
CA ILE A 7 11.12 8.39 -6.63
C ILE A 7 11.39 6.90 -6.52
N TRP A 8 10.59 6.11 -7.24
CA TRP A 8 10.71 4.65 -7.24
C TRP A 8 11.31 4.14 -8.54
N LYS A 9 12.08 3.06 -8.44
CA LYS A 9 12.61 2.32 -9.60
C LYS A 9 11.65 1.21 -9.96
N ILE A 10 11.07 1.29 -11.14
CA ILE A 10 10.03 0.38 -11.60
C ILE A 10 10.56 -0.47 -12.74
N ARG A 11 10.37 -1.78 -12.64
CA ARG A 11 10.73 -2.73 -13.70
C ARG A 11 9.49 -3.10 -14.51
N LYS A 12 9.55 -2.82 -15.83
CA LYS A 12 8.49 -3.21 -16.77
C LYS A 12 9.13 -3.99 -17.91
N GLY A 13 8.85 -5.29 -17.99
CA GLY A 13 9.51 -6.16 -18.96
C GLY A 13 11.02 -6.21 -18.73
N LYS A 14 11.79 -5.73 -19.69
CA LYS A 14 13.26 -5.67 -19.64
C LYS A 14 13.81 -4.30 -19.30
N ASP A 15 12.93 -3.31 -19.08
CA ASP A 15 13.31 -1.91 -18.93
C ASP A 15 13.08 -1.41 -17.51
N TRP A 16 13.92 -0.44 -17.11
CA TRP A 16 13.77 0.29 -15.85
C TRP A 16 13.19 1.67 -16.10
N PHE A 17 12.28 2.08 -15.23
CA PHE A 17 11.68 3.41 -15.24
C PHE A 17 11.82 4.05 -13.87
N GLU A 18 11.87 5.38 -13.85
CA GLU A 18 11.75 6.15 -12.61
C GLU A 18 10.34 6.77 -12.58
N GLU A 19 9.63 6.54 -11.48
CA GLU A 19 8.30 7.11 -11.28
C GLU A 19 8.24 7.75 -9.91
N SER A 20 7.80 8.99 -9.84
CA SER A 20 7.69 9.73 -8.57
C SER A 20 6.30 9.59 -7.97
N ALA A 21 6.18 9.91 -6.68
CA ALA A 21 4.87 9.98 -6.03
C ALA A 21 3.94 10.95 -6.77
N SER A 22 4.47 12.07 -7.28
CA SER A 22 3.65 13.01 -8.05
C SER A 22 3.14 12.40 -9.36
N ASP A 23 3.87 11.48 -9.99
CA ASP A 23 3.39 10.76 -11.18
C ASP A 23 2.19 9.88 -10.87
N TYR A 24 2.17 9.29 -9.67
CA TYR A 24 1.06 8.42 -9.24
C TYR A 24 -0.14 9.20 -8.73
N PHE A 25 0.08 10.26 -7.96
CA PHE A 25 -0.97 10.83 -7.11
C PHE A 25 -1.46 12.22 -7.51
N SER A 26 -0.73 12.96 -8.36
CA SER A 26 -1.17 14.30 -8.76
C SER A 26 -2.47 14.26 -9.54
N GLY A 27 -3.41 15.14 -9.20
CA GLY A 27 -4.68 15.29 -9.89
C GLY A 27 -5.64 14.12 -9.73
N LYS A 28 -5.40 13.24 -8.77
CA LYS A 28 -6.21 12.03 -8.53
C LYS A 28 -6.56 11.91 -7.07
N ARG A 29 -7.67 11.23 -6.82
CA ARG A 29 -8.04 10.75 -5.49
C ARG A 29 -7.74 9.25 -5.43
N SER A 30 -6.71 8.88 -4.69
CA SER A 30 -6.17 7.51 -4.67
C SER A 30 -6.31 6.85 -3.31
N LEU A 31 -6.62 5.56 -3.32
CA LEU A 31 -6.51 4.71 -2.15
C LEU A 31 -5.13 4.03 -2.19
N VAL A 32 -4.35 4.21 -1.13
CA VAL A 32 -3.06 3.54 -0.96
C VAL A 32 -3.16 2.60 0.23
N VAL A 33 -2.90 1.32 0.01
CA VAL A 33 -2.88 0.32 1.07
C VAL A 33 -1.47 -0.23 1.19
N SER A 34 -0.87 -0.07 2.36
CA SER A 34 0.49 -0.53 2.64
C SER A 34 0.44 -1.69 3.62
N LEU A 35 1.31 -2.66 3.41
CA LEU A 35 1.34 -3.91 4.17
C LEU A 35 2.77 -4.41 4.37
N PRO A 36 2.99 -5.37 5.31
CA PRO A 36 4.34 -5.80 5.69
C PRO A 36 5.16 -6.50 4.62
N GLY A 37 4.53 -7.01 3.58
CA GLY A 37 5.30 -7.62 2.51
C GLY A 37 4.51 -8.50 1.58
N ALA A 38 4.94 -8.53 0.32
CA ALA A 38 4.47 -9.48 -0.68
C ALA A 38 4.80 -10.90 -0.22
N PHE A 39 3.91 -11.85 -0.50
CA PHE A 39 4.03 -13.27 -0.15
C PHE A 39 4.08 -13.57 1.35
N THR A 40 3.91 -12.57 2.21
CA THR A 40 3.85 -12.83 3.65
C THR A 40 2.48 -13.40 4.04
N PRO A 41 2.44 -14.45 4.89
CA PRO A 41 1.18 -15.03 5.34
C PRO A 41 0.57 -14.15 6.43
N ILE A 42 -0.66 -14.16 6.68
CA ILE A 42 -1.84 -14.72 6.00
C ILE A 42 -2.61 -13.55 5.41
N TRP A 43 -2.55 -12.43 6.15
CA TRP A 43 -3.33 -11.23 5.87
C TRP A 43 -2.96 -10.56 4.56
N SER A 44 -1.65 -10.47 4.24
CA SER A 44 -1.20 -9.87 2.99
C SER A 44 -1.73 -10.65 1.78
N GLU A 45 -1.76 -11.99 1.88
CA GLU A 45 -2.29 -12.86 0.84
C GLU A 45 -3.81 -12.76 0.68
N MET A 46 -4.50 -12.30 1.71
CA MET A 46 -5.96 -12.04 1.65
C MET A 46 -6.25 -10.60 1.22
N GLN A 47 -5.43 -9.66 1.67
CA GLN A 47 -5.67 -8.24 1.47
C GLN A 47 -5.60 -7.84 0.00
N LEU A 48 -4.58 -8.30 -0.72
CA LEU A 48 -4.41 -7.92 -2.13
C LEU A 48 -5.57 -8.40 -3.02
N PRO A 49 -5.97 -9.68 -2.99
CA PRO A 49 -7.14 -10.11 -3.75
C PRO A 49 -8.43 -9.41 -3.32
N GLY A 50 -8.56 -9.08 -2.04
CA GLY A 50 -9.72 -8.35 -1.53
C GLY A 50 -9.81 -6.93 -2.10
N LEU A 51 -8.68 -6.25 -2.25
CA LEU A 51 -8.63 -4.93 -2.89
C LEU A 51 -9.02 -5.03 -4.37
N GLU A 52 -8.54 -6.04 -5.05
CA GLU A 52 -8.86 -6.27 -6.46
C GLU A 52 -10.36 -6.52 -6.64
N ALA A 53 -10.95 -7.34 -5.78
CA ALA A 53 -12.38 -7.67 -5.83
C ALA A 53 -13.27 -6.44 -5.59
N LEU A 54 -12.83 -5.49 -4.77
CA LEU A 54 -13.61 -4.29 -4.43
C LEU A 54 -13.20 -3.06 -5.24
N TYR A 55 -12.33 -3.20 -6.21
CA TYR A 55 -11.82 -2.07 -6.98
C TYR A 55 -12.93 -1.19 -7.56
N ASP A 56 -13.94 -1.80 -8.20
CA ASP A 56 -15.05 -1.06 -8.78
C ASP A 56 -15.92 -0.38 -7.73
N ASP A 57 -16.06 -0.99 -6.55
CA ASP A 57 -16.79 -0.40 -5.43
C ASP A 57 -16.07 0.85 -4.89
N TYR A 58 -14.74 0.82 -4.83
CA TYR A 58 -13.95 2.01 -4.48
C TYR A 58 -14.13 3.10 -5.53
N LYS A 59 -14.17 2.75 -6.79
CA LYS A 59 -14.41 3.70 -7.89
C LYS A 59 -15.75 4.39 -7.74
N GLU A 60 -16.79 3.67 -7.39
CA GLU A 60 -18.13 4.23 -7.16
C GLU A 60 -18.13 5.24 -6.01
N LYS A 61 -17.20 5.14 -5.07
CA LYS A 61 -17.03 6.09 -3.96
C LYS A 61 -16.07 7.23 -4.28
N GLY A 62 -15.69 7.41 -5.53
CA GLY A 62 -14.88 8.53 -5.98
C GLY A 62 -13.38 8.30 -5.92
N ILE A 63 -12.93 7.05 -5.76
CA ILE A 63 -11.51 6.70 -5.84
C ILE A 63 -11.14 6.51 -7.31
N ASP A 64 -10.15 7.25 -7.78
CA ASP A 64 -9.68 7.15 -9.16
C ASP A 64 -8.74 5.96 -9.36
N GLU A 65 -7.93 5.63 -8.35
CA GLU A 65 -6.95 4.55 -8.45
C GLU A 65 -6.70 3.89 -7.10
N VAL A 66 -6.40 2.59 -7.12
CA VAL A 66 -6.05 1.81 -5.93
C VAL A 66 -4.63 1.28 -6.07
N TYR A 67 -3.80 1.57 -5.08
CA TYR A 67 -2.40 1.15 -5.02
C TYR A 67 -2.15 0.25 -3.82
N CYS A 68 -1.34 -0.79 -4.02
CA CYS A 68 -0.80 -1.62 -2.95
C CYS A 68 0.70 -1.37 -2.85
N LEU A 69 1.15 -0.93 -1.69
CA LEU A 69 2.55 -0.55 -1.43
C LEU A 69 3.18 -1.53 -0.43
N SER A 70 4.41 -1.89 -0.66
CA SER A 70 5.18 -2.73 0.24
C SER A 70 6.66 -2.41 0.14
N VAL A 71 7.40 -2.69 1.23
CA VAL A 71 8.87 -2.60 1.24
C VAL A 71 9.42 -3.86 0.56
N ASN A 72 9.21 -3.93 -0.74
CA ASN A 72 9.70 -4.97 -1.65
C ASN A 72 10.08 -4.31 -2.97
N ASP A 73 11.03 -4.90 -3.67
CA ASP A 73 11.43 -4.39 -4.98
C ASP A 73 10.39 -4.70 -6.06
N SER A 74 10.63 -4.16 -7.24
CA SER A 74 9.71 -4.28 -8.37
C SER A 74 9.57 -5.72 -8.87
N PHE A 75 10.64 -6.52 -8.81
CA PHE A 75 10.58 -7.93 -9.23
C PHE A 75 9.62 -8.72 -8.36
N VAL A 76 9.73 -8.54 -7.05
CA VAL A 76 8.87 -9.22 -6.07
C VAL A 76 7.43 -8.77 -6.23
N MET A 77 7.19 -7.46 -6.33
CA MET A 77 5.84 -6.93 -6.47
C MET A 77 5.19 -7.38 -7.78
N ASN A 78 5.92 -7.40 -8.87
CA ASN A 78 5.42 -7.90 -10.16
C ASN A 78 5.04 -9.39 -10.08
N ALA A 79 5.90 -10.21 -9.46
CA ALA A 79 5.65 -11.64 -9.29
C ALA A 79 4.42 -11.89 -8.41
N TRP A 80 4.28 -11.12 -7.34
CA TRP A 80 3.15 -11.24 -6.42
C TRP A 80 1.84 -10.85 -7.08
N ALA A 81 1.82 -9.76 -7.83
CA ALA A 81 0.65 -9.36 -8.60
C ALA A 81 0.25 -10.42 -9.63
N LYS A 82 1.23 -11.02 -10.30
CA LYS A 82 0.98 -12.09 -11.27
C LYS A 82 0.40 -13.34 -10.61
N GLU A 83 0.93 -13.74 -9.45
CA GLU A 83 0.44 -14.90 -8.69
C GLU A 83 -1.04 -14.75 -8.32
N HIS A 84 -1.47 -13.53 -7.98
CA HIS A 84 -2.85 -13.24 -7.62
C HIS A 84 -3.70 -12.78 -8.80
N GLU A 85 -3.18 -12.82 -10.02
CA GLU A 85 -3.90 -12.41 -11.24
C GLU A 85 -4.48 -10.99 -11.13
N ILE A 86 -3.68 -10.06 -10.56
CA ILE A 86 -4.08 -8.67 -10.36
C ILE A 86 -4.10 -7.93 -11.69
N GLU A 87 -5.23 -7.33 -12.02
CA GLU A 87 -5.43 -6.59 -13.27
C GLU A 87 -5.68 -5.09 -13.06
N LYS A 88 -6.29 -4.71 -11.93
CA LYS A 88 -6.76 -3.34 -11.66
C LYS A 88 -5.94 -2.62 -10.62
N VAL A 89 -5.67 -3.26 -9.49
CA VAL A 89 -4.83 -2.69 -8.44
C VAL A 89 -3.40 -2.52 -8.95
N LYS A 90 -2.81 -1.36 -8.70
CA LYS A 90 -1.43 -1.07 -9.10
C LYS A 90 -0.49 -1.22 -7.92
N MET A 91 0.71 -1.74 -8.20
CA MET A 91 1.70 -2.01 -7.17
C MET A 91 2.70 -0.86 -7.07
N ILE A 92 3.08 -0.49 -5.85
CA ILE A 92 4.16 0.46 -5.59
C ILE A 92 5.28 -0.26 -4.86
N PRO A 93 6.43 -0.48 -5.51
CA PRO A 93 7.55 -1.19 -4.91
C PRO A 93 8.45 -0.21 -4.14
N ASP A 94 8.20 -0.06 -2.85
CA ASP A 94 9.02 0.80 -1.98
C ASP A 94 10.22 0.00 -1.43
N GLY A 95 11.02 -0.58 -2.32
CA GLY A 95 12.06 -1.54 -1.99
C GLY A 95 13.12 -1.02 -1.02
N SER A 96 13.47 0.26 -1.09
CA SER A 96 14.42 0.89 -0.16
C SER A 96 13.77 1.37 1.13
N GLY A 97 12.44 1.30 1.25
CA GLY A 97 11.71 1.74 2.43
C GLY A 97 11.70 3.25 2.63
N GLU A 98 12.09 4.02 1.63
CA GLU A 98 12.22 5.47 1.74
C GLU A 98 10.88 6.16 1.99
N PHE A 99 9.88 5.85 1.17
CA PHE A 99 8.53 6.40 1.36
C PHE A 99 7.93 5.96 2.70
N THR A 100 8.07 4.68 3.02
CA THR A 100 7.56 4.10 4.27
C THR A 100 8.20 4.78 5.49
N ARG A 101 9.52 5.01 5.45
CA ARG A 101 10.23 5.74 6.49
C ARG A 101 9.70 7.18 6.61
N ASP A 102 9.57 7.88 5.50
CA ASP A 102 9.15 9.28 5.49
C ASP A 102 7.67 9.45 5.90
N MET A 103 6.87 8.39 5.76
CA MET A 103 5.51 8.33 6.30
C MET A 103 5.46 7.95 7.77
N ASP A 104 6.59 7.70 8.41
CA ASP A 104 6.69 7.21 9.80
C ASP A 104 5.98 5.87 10.00
N MET A 105 6.05 5.02 8.98
CA MET A 105 5.40 3.70 9.01
C MET A 105 6.40 2.54 8.92
N ILE A 106 7.70 2.83 8.95
CA ILE A 106 8.72 1.77 8.97
C ILE A 106 8.76 1.10 10.35
N VAL A 107 8.74 -0.22 10.37
CA VAL A 107 8.84 -1.01 11.59
C VAL A 107 9.86 -2.12 11.43
N PHE A 108 10.47 -2.53 12.53
CA PHE A 108 11.41 -3.64 12.56
C PHE A 108 10.69 -4.92 12.99
N LYS A 109 10.80 -5.98 12.19
CA LYS A 109 10.12 -7.27 12.44
C LYS A 109 11.15 -8.42 12.55
N PRO A 110 11.87 -8.52 13.66
CA PRO A 110 12.92 -9.54 13.81
C PRO A 110 12.37 -10.95 14.01
N ALA A 111 11.17 -11.08 14.60
CA ALA A 111 10.59 -12.40 14.90
C ALA A 111 10.39 -13.27 13.65
N GLN A 112 10.04 -12.66 12.54
CA GLN A 112 9.86 -13.33 11.26
C GLN A 112 11.10 -13.24 10.36
N ASN A 113 12.17 -12.62 10.85
CA ASN A 113 13.37 -12.32 10.06
C ASN A 113 13.06 -11.45 8.84
N PHE A 114 12.05 -10.61 8.94
CA PHE A 114 11.65 -9.72 7.85
C PHE A 114 12.54 -8.47 7.74
N GLY A 115 13.15 -8.06 8.85
CA GLY A 115 13.86 -6.80 8.91
C GLY A 115 12.91 -5.61 8.94
N PHE A 116 13.26 -4.56 8.20
CA PHE A 116 12.45 -3.35 8.16
C PHE A 116 11.34 -3.49 7.11
N ARG A 117 10.10 -3.27 7.54
CA ARG A 117 8.90 -3.39 6.70
C ARG A 117 7.94 -2.24 6.98
N SER A 118 6.91 -2.12 6.16
CA SER A 118 5.83 -1.17 6.41
C SER A 118 4.88 -1.71 7.47
N TRP A 119 4.47 -0.84 8.38
CA TRP A 119 3.27 -1.08 9.19
C TRP A 119 2.04 -1.16 8.28
N ARG A 120 1.01 -1.88 8.70
CA ARG A 120 -0.20 -2.05 7.90
C ARG A 120 -1.11 -0.83 8.10
N TYR A 121 -1.31 -0.08 7.02
CA TYR A 121 -2.17 1.09 7.02
C TYR A 121 -2.78 1.32 5.64
N ALA A 122 -3.80 2.15 5.60
CA ALA A 122 -4.38 2.65 4.36
C ALA A 122 -4.54 4.16 4.44
N MET A 123 -4.53 4.84 3.31
CA MET A 123 -4.78 6.27 3.26
C MET A 123 -5.48 6.66 1.97
N ILE A 124 -6.24 7.73 2.05
CA ILE A 124 -6.79 8.40 0.87
C ILE A 124 -5.92 9.62 0.60
N VAL A 125 -5.38 9.68 -0.60
CA VAL A 125 -4.54 10.80 -1.06
C VAL A 125 -5.27 11.51 -2.19
N ASN A 126 -5.55 12.79 -2.00
CA ASN A 126 -6.21 13.62 -2.99
C ASN A 126 -5.24 14.69 -3.47
N ASP A 127 -4.78 14.54 -4.72
CA ASP A 127 -3.83 15.47 -5.34
C ASP A 127 -2.62 15.75 -4.43
N MET A 128 -1.92 14.69 -4.01
CA MET A 128 -0.74 14.73 -3.13
C MET A 128 -1.02 15.08 -1.65
N GLU A 129 -2.26 15.35 -1.28
CA GLU A 129 -2.65 15.66 0.11
C GLU A 129 -3.30 14.44 0.76
N ILE A 130 -2.92 14.14 2.00
CA ILE A 130 -3.57 13.09 2.79
C ILE A 130 -4.94 13.59 3.24
N GLU A 131 -5.99 12.93 2.78
CA GLU A 131 -7.37 13.23 3.13
C GLU A 131 -7.84 12.40 4.33
N GLN A 132 -7.41 11.15 4.41
CA GLN A 132 -7.85 10.21 5.45
C GLN A 132 -6.76 9.17 5.71
N MET A 133 -6.55 8.83 6.97
CA MET A 133 -5.62 7.76 7.40
C MET A 133 -6.38 6.67 8.15
N ILE A 134 -6.09 5.43 7.84
CA ILE A 134 -6.64 4.24 8.51
C ILE A 134 -5.43 3.39 8.91
N VAL A 135 -5.08 3.37 10.19
CA VAL A 135 -3.85 2.74 10.69
C VAL A 135 -4.22 1.62 11.67
N GLU A 136 -3.65 0.43 11.50
CA GLU A 136 -3.82 -0.63 12.48
C GLU A 136 -3.19 -0.20 13.81
N PRO A 137 -3.81 -0.53 14.94
CA PRO A 137 -3.28 -0.15 16.26
C PRO A 137 -2.08 -0.99 16.67
N GLY A 138 -1.28 -0.46 17.60
CA GLY A 138 -0.20 -1.22 18.23
C GLY A 138 1.15 -1.14 17.53
N LYS A 139 1.35 -0.18 16.64
CA LYS A 139 2.65 0.01 15.97
C LYS A 139 3.77 0.18 16.99
N ASN A 140 4.84 -0.62 16.85
CA ASN A 140 6.02 -0.55 17.71
C ASN A 140 7.28 -0.91 16.93
N GLN A 141 8.45 -0.63 17.52
CA GLN A 141 9.74 -0.88 16.89
C GLN A 141 10.45 -2.13 17.44
N GLN A 142 9.78 -2.90 18.28
CA GLN A 142 10.34 -4.11 18.89
C GLN A 142 9.87 -5.40 18.22
N GLY A 143 8.94 -5.30 17.26
CA GLY A 143 8.34 -6.47 16.64
C GLY A 143 7.39 -7.23 17.55
N LEU A 144 6.86 -6.56 18.58
CA LEU A 144 5.95 -7.16 19.57
C LEU A 144 4.49 -6.90 19.17
N ASP A 145 4.12 -7.35 17.99
CA ASP A 145 2.77 -7.19 17.46
C ASP A 145 2.23 -8.52 16.93
N ASP A 146 0.92 -8.61 16.87
CA ASP A 146 0.19 -9.77 16.35
C ASP A 146 -0.18 -9.61 14.89
N ASP A 147 0.51 -8.74 14.15
CA ASP A 147 0.19 -8.36 12.77
C ASP A 147 -1.31 -8.04 12.64
N PRO A 148 -1.79 -6.98 13.30
CA PRO A 148 -3.22 -6.67 13.34
C PRO A 148 -3.76 -6.39 11.94
N TYR A 149 -4.95 -6.92 11.66
CA TYR A 149 -5.62 -6.81 10.37
C TYR A 149 -7.13 -6.72 10.58
N GLU A 150 -7.59 -5.59 11.10
CA GLU A 150 -9.02 -5.31 11.29
C GLU A 150 -9.42 -4.01 10.60
N GLU A 151 -8.67 -2.93 10.86
CA GLU A 151 -8.98 -1.60 10.35
C GLU A 151 -8.81 -1.51 8.82
N THR A 152 -7.80 -2.20 8.29
CA THR A 152 -7.42 -2.14 6.87
C THR A 152 -7.95 -3.31 6.04
N LYS A 153 -8.88 -4.09 6.55
CA LYS A 153 -9.60 -5.06 5.72
C LYS A 153 -10.26 -4.31 4.57
N PRO A 154 -10.21 -4.82 3.34
CA PRO A 154 -10.76 -4.12 2.18
C PRO A 154 -12.21 -3.66 2.35
N GLU A 155 -13.06 -4.50 2.93
CA GLU A 155 -14.47 -4.17 3.21
C GLU A 155 -14.59 -3.09 4.29
N ASN A 156 -13.69 -3.08 5.27
CA ASN A 156 -13.70 -2.06 6.31
C ASN A 156 -13.24 -0.70 5.77
N ILE A 157 -12.22 -0.70 4.92
CA ILE A 157 -11.78 0.52 4.22
C ILE A 157 -12.96 1.10 3.43
N LEU A 158 -13.64 0.26 2.66
CA LEU A 158 -14.78 0.67 1.85
C LEU A 158 -15.86 1.34 2.70
N SER A 159 -16.17 0.77 3.87
CA SER A 159 -17.18 1.32 4.78
C SER A 159 -16.78 2.66 5.39
N LYS A 160 -15.48 2.95 5.48
CA LYS A 160 -14.95 4.18 6.07
C LYS A 160 -14.72 5.30 5.07
N LEU A 161 -14.88 5.05 3.77
CA LEU A 161 -14.67 6.07 2.76
C LEU A 161 -15.77 7.13 2.82
N TRP A 162 -15.35 8.39 2.86
CA TRP A 162 -16.28 9.51 2.77
C TRP A 162 -16.78 9.64 1.34
N ILE A 163 -18.10 9.72 1.17
CA ILE A 163 -18.71 9.91 -0.14
C ILE A 163 -18.43 11.34 -0.59
N GLN A 164 -17.86 11.48 -1.79
CA GLN A 164 -17.68 12.79 -2.44
C GLN A 164 -18.91 13.07 -3.31
N PHE A 165 -19.55 14.18 -3.06
CA PHE A 165 -20.69 14.67 -3.84
C PHE A 165 -20.25 15.71 -4.85
#